data_bd28ae3e368fc7c5a065aeab12075315
#
_entry.id   bd28ae3e368fc7c5a065aeab12075315
#
_cell.length_a   1.000
_cell.length_b   1.000
_cell.length_c   1.000
_cell.angle_alpha   90.00
_cell.angle_beta   90.00
_cell.angle_gamma   90.00
#
_symmetry.space_group_name_H-M   'P 1'
#
loop_
_entity.id
_entity.type
_entity.pdbx_description
1 polymer ?
#
loop_
_entity_poly.entity_id
_entity_poly.type
_entity_poly.pdbx_seq_one_letter_code
_entity_poly.pdbx_strand_id
1 'polypeptide(L)'
;MKFPGKRKSKHYFPVSHRDPLLQQVQPENETGTSWIVGIDQTLVDIEAKVDDEFVHRYGLSFGHSLVIADDVAEALYQELVQKNLITHQFAGGTIGNTMHNYSVLADDRSVLLGVMCSNIEIGSYAYRYLCNTSSRTDLNYLQGVNGAIGRCFTLINEQGERTFAISPGHMNQLRAESIPEEVIAGASALVLTSYLVRCQPGEPMPDATMQAISFAKKHNVPVVLTLGTKYVIAENPEWWQAFLKEHVSILAMNEEEGQALTGESDPLLAADTALDWVDLVLCTAGPVGLYMAGFTEESAKRITQHPLLPGAIAEFNQYEFSRAMRHKDCENPLRIFSHIAPYMGGPEKIMNTNGAGDGALAALLHDITANNYHRSNVPNSSKHQFTWLTYSSLAQVCKYANRVSYQVLNQHSPRLTRGLPEREDSLEESYWDR
;
A
#
# COMPACT_ATOMS: atom_id res chain seq x y z
N MET A 1 -17.53 34.98 0.09
CA MET A 1 -18.20 33.73 -0.36
C MET A 1 -17.09 32.75 -0.79
N LYS A 2 -16.84 31.70 -0.01
CA LYS A 2 -15.84 30.68 -0.35
C LYS A 2 -16.53 29.72 -1.32
N PHE A 3 -16.05 29.65 -2.55
CA PHE A 3 -16.56 28.68 -3.51
C PHE A 3 -16.25 27.25 -3.04
N PRO A 4 -17.26 26.37 -2.93
CA PRO A 4 -17.03 24.94 -2.73
C PRO A 4 -16.31 24.44 -3.98
N GLY A 5 -15.05 24.07 -3.89
CA GLY A 5 -14.27 23.54 -5.03
C GLY A 5 -12.86 24.10 -5.20
N LYS A 6 -12.54 25.27 -4.69
CA LYS A 6 -11.14 25.68 -4.50
C LYS A 6 -10.70 25.26 -3.10
N ARG A 7 -10.48 23.96 -2.92
CA ARG A 7 -9.65 23.52 -1.81
C ARG A 7 -8.29 24.17 -2.00
N LYS A 8 -7.86 25.01 -1.04
CA LYS A 8 -6.44 25.22 -0.84
C LYS A 8 -5.95 23.81 -0.51
N SER A 9 -5.34 23.13 -1.47
CA SER A 9 -4.66 21.88 -1.21
C SER A 9 -3.52 22.21 -0.27
N LYS A 10 -3.76 22.16 1.04
CA LYS A 10 -2.69 21.96 1.99
C LYS A 10 -2.27 20.52 1.76
N HIS A 11 -1.39 20.35 0.79
CA HIS A 11 -0.70 19.09 0.65
C HIS A 11 0.01 18.84 1.96
N TYR A 12 -0.08 17.63 2.50
CA TYR A 12 0.79 17.19 3.57
C TYR A 12 2.26 17.42 3.19
N PHE A 13 2.52 17.44 1.88
CA PHE A 13 3.81 17.71 1.27
C PHE A 13 3.63 18.86 0.27
N PRO A 14 4.27 20.02 0.52
CA PRO A 14 4.19 21.18 -0.39
C PRO A 14 5.02 20.98 -1.67
N VAL A 15 5.09 19.78 -2.22
CA VAL A 15 6.02 19.41 -3.29
C VAL A 15 5.30 18.88 -4.51
N SER A 16 4.00 19.18 -4.68
CA SER A 16 3.36 18.91 -5.96
C SER A 16 3.77 19.95 -6.99
N HIS A 17 3.69 19.60 -8.27
CA HIS A 17 3.83 20.54 -9.40
C HIS A 17 2.87 21.76 -9.32
N ARG A 18 1.98 21.76 -8.33
CA ARG A 18 1.05 22.88 -8.01
C ARG A 18 1.53 23.74 -6.85
N ASP A 19 2.72 23.47 -6.29
CA ASP A 19 3.29 24.34 -5.26
C ASP A 19 3.60 25.72 -5.87
N PRO A 20 3.04 26.81 -5.33
CA PRO A 20 3.34 28.16 -5.81
C PRO A 20 4.84 28.50 -5.79
N LEU A 21 5.63 27.85 -4.92
CA LEU A 21 7.07 28.04 -4.87
C LEU A 21 7.77 27.38 -6.07
N LEU A 22 7.19 26.33 -6.66
CA LEU A 22 7.69 25.69 -7.86
C LEU A 22 7.31 26.43 -9.14
N GLN A 23 6.27 27.28 -9.13
CA GLN A 23 5.91 28.12 -10.28
C GLN A 23 6.96 29.19 -10.60
N GLN A 24 7.94 29.41 -9.72
CA GLN A 24 9.09 30.28 -9.97
C GLN A 24 10.25 29.53 -10.66
N VAL A 25 10.20 28.22 -10.74
CA VAL A 25 11.12 27.39 -11.53
C VAL A 25 10.50 27.26 -12.93
N GLN A 26 11.18 27.75 -13.94
CA GLN A 26 10.67 27.88 -15.31
C GLN A 26 10.05 26.57 -15.82
N PRO A 27 8.86 26.62 -16.46
CA PRO A 27 8.16 25.41 -16.95
C PRO A 27 8.88 24.65 -18.08
N GLU A 28 9.99 25.16 -18.59
CA GLU A 28 10.78 24.55 -19.68
C GLU A 28 11.65 23.38 -19.21
N ASN A 29 11.77 23.15 -17.90
CA ASN A 29 12.49 22.01 -17.33
C ASN A 29 11.58 21.21 -16.37
N GLU A 30 10.45 20.70 -16.84
CA GLU A 30 9.75 19.60 -16.16
C GLU A 30 10.59 18.31 -16.20
N THR A 31 11.82 18.39 -15.70
CA THR A 31 12.66 17.24 -15.41
C THR A 31 12.23 16.67 -14.09
N GLY A 32 11.23 15.80 -14.12
CA GLY A 32 10.97 14.99 -12.95
C GLY A 32 9.50 14.84 -12.57
N THR A 33 8.68 14.29 -13.45
CA THR A 33 7.49 13.58 -12.98
C THR A 33 7.96 12.39 -12.15
N SER A 34 7.57 12.35 -10.89
CA SER A 34 7.82 11.20 -10.03
C SER A 34 6.63 10.25 -10.10
N TRP A 35 6.89 8.95 -10.13
CA TRP A 35 5.86 7.92 -10.12
C TRP A 35 6.31 6.73 -9.29
N ILE A 36 5.37 5.85 -8.98
CA ILE A 36 5.63 4.53 -8.41
C ILE A 36 5.20 3.43 -9.39
N VAL A 37 5.83 2.27 -9.31
CA VAL A 37 5.47 1.08 -10.08
C VAL A 37 5.05 -0.02 -9.13
N GLY A 38 3.97 -0.73 -9.43
CA GLY A 38 3.54 -1.89 -8.68
C GLY A 38 3.24 -3.08 -9.58
N ILE A 39 3.49 -4.28 -9.08
CA ILE A 39 3.02 -5.53 -9.69
C ILE A 39 1.87 -6.06 -8.87
N ASP A 40 0.76 -6.40 -9.53
CA ASP A 40 -0.41 -6.94 -8.84
C ASP A 40 -1.00 -8.16 -9.54
N GLN A 41 -1.62 -8.99 -8.73
CA GLN A 41 -2.58 -9.99 -9.18
C GLN A 41 -3.91 -9.27 -9.43
N THR A 42 -4.20 -8.95 -10.69
CA THR A 42 -5.43 -8.25 -11.05
C THR A 42 -6.63 -9.14 -10.78
N LEU A 43 -7.49 -8.73 -9.86
CA LEU A 43 -8.69 -9.45 -9.46
C LEU A 43 -9.83 -8.51 -9.10
N VAL A 44 -11.03 -9.07 -9.04
CA VAL A 44 -12.23 -8.36 -8.57
C VAL A 44 -12.72 -8.99 -7.28
N ASP A 45 -12.96 -8.15 -6.27
CA ASP A 45 -13.63 -8.55 -5.04
C ASP A 45 -15.14 -8.50 -5.23
N ILE A 46 -15.81 -9.63 -4.98
CA ILE A 46 -17.27 -9.81 -5.10
C ILE A 46 -17.80 -10.16 -3.72
N GLU A 47 -18.52 -9.24 -3.11
CA GLU A 47 -19.13 -9.45 -1.81
C GLU A 47 -20.59 -9.86 -1.98
N ALA A 48 -20.99 -10.92 -1.32
CA ALA A 48 -22.36 -11.43 -1.36
C ALA A 48 -22.85 -11.90 0.00
N LYS A 49 -24.16 -11.71 0.25
CA LYS A 49 -24.83 -12.28 1.42
C LYS A 49 -25.46 -13.59 1.06
N VAL A 50 -25.10 -14.64 1.80
CA VAL A 50 -25.52 -16.02 1.55
C VAL A 50 -25.81 -16.74 2.88
N ASP A 51 -26.54 -17.84 2.79
CA ASP A 51 -26.75 -18.75 3.92
C ASP A 51 -25.74 -19.91 3.94
N ASP A 52 -25.76 -20.68 5.00
CA ASP A 52 -24.86 -21.83 5.18
C ASP A 52 -25.07 -22.90 4.12
N GLU A 53 -26.33 -23.13 3.70
CA GLU A 53 -26.66 -24.11 2.66
C GLU A 53 -26.02 -23.73 1.32
N PHE A 54 -26.05 -22.45 0.98
CA PHE A 54 -25.40 -21.93 -0.23
C PHE A 54 -23.90 -22.23 -0.22
N VAL A 55 -23.23 -21.91 0.89
CA VAL A 55 -21.78 -22.10 1.06
C VAL A 55 -21.41 -23.59 0.95
N HIS A 56 -22.16 -24.45 1.63
CA HIS A 56 -21.91 -25.90 1.62
C HIS A 56 -22.09 -26.54 0.23
N ARG A 57 -23.02 -26.05 -0.60
CA ARG A 57 -23.21 -26.57 -1.97
C ARG A 57 -21.97 -26.38 -2.87
N TYR A 58 -21.16 -25.36 -2.58
CA TYR A 58 -19.89 -25.10 -3.27
C TYR A 58 -18.67 -25.70 -2.57
N GLY A 59 -18.87 -26.58 -1.56
CA GLY A 59 -17.80 -27.19 -0.80
C GLY A 59 -17.01 -26.22 0.07
N LEU A 60 -17.61 -25.06 0.40
CA LEU A 60 -17.00 -24.03 1.24
C LEU A 60 -17.48 -24.15 2.69
N SER A 61 -16.75 -23.50 3.60
CA SER A 61 -17.12 -23.38 5.01
C SER A 61 -16.75 -21.99 5.52
N PHE A 62 -17.57 -21.39 6.39
CA PHE A 62 -17.25 -20.10 6.98
C PHE A 62 -15.96 -20.15 7.80
N GLY A 63 -15.26 -19.04 7.87
CA GLY A 63 -13.98 -18.90 8.55
C GLY A 63 -12.76 -19.40 7.76
N HIS A 64 -12.95 -19.86 6.52
CA HIS A 64 -11.89 -20.42 5.68
C HIS A 64 -11.69 -19.63 4.39
N SER A 65 -10.54 -19.86 3.75
CA SER A 65 -10.21 -19.36 2.42
C SER A 65 -9.84 -20.56 1.54
N LEU A 66 -10.49 -20.69 0.39
CA LEU A 66 -10.29 -21.81 -0.53
C LEU A 66 -10.08 -21.30 -1.97
N VAL A 67 -9.11 -21.90 -2.65
CA VAL A 67 -8.94 -21.72 -4.09
C VAL A 67 -9.93 -22.66 -4.80
N ILE A 68 -10.72 -22.11 -5.71
CA ILE A 68 -11.73 -22.83 -6.50
C ILE A 68 -11.37 -22.79 -7.99
N ALA A 69 -11.81 -23.82 -8.72
CA ALA A 69 -11.65 -23.87 -10.17
C ALA A 69 -12.48 -22.79 -10.88
N ASP A 70 -12.06 -22.38 -12.07
CA ASP A 70 -12.69 -21.28 -12.80
C ASP A 70 -14.14 -21.59 -13.22
N ASP A 71 -14.46 -22.84 -13.54
CA ASP A 71 -15.83 -23.30 -13.86
C ASP A 71 -16.74 -23.23 -12.64
N VAL A 72 -16.22 -23.61 -11.45
CA VAL A 72 -16.94 -23.47 -10.17
C VAL A 72 -17.17 -21.99 -9.84
N ALA A 73 -16.16 -21.15 -10.05
CA ALA A 73 -16.25 -19.71 -9.83
C ALA A 73 -17.27 -19.05 -10.75
N GLU A 74 -17.33 -19.49 -12.02
CA GLU A 74 -18.34 -18.99 -12.97
C GLU A 74 -19.75 -19.40 -12.56
N ALA A 75 -19.96 -20.68 -12.20
CA ALA A 75 -21.24 -21.16 -11.72
C ALA A 75 -21.68 -20.40 -10.44
N LEU A 76 -20.76 -20.19 -9.50
CA LEU A 76 -20.99 -19.41 -8.28
C LEU A 76 -21.41 -17.97 -8.62
N TYR A 77 -20.66 -17.30 -9.51
CA TYR A 77 -20.96 -15.93 -9.92
C TYR A 77 -22.36 -15.80 -10.56
N GLN A 78 -22.67 -16.70 -11.47
CA GLN A 78 -23.97 -16.71 -12.17
C GLN A 78 -25.12 -16.95 -11.19
N GLU A 79 -24.99 -17.86 -10.24
CA GLU A 79 -26.02 -18.07 -9.22
C GLU A 79 -26.20 -16.85 -8.31
N LEU A 80 -25.09 -16.19 -7.89
CA LEU A 80 -25.14 -14.97 -7.09
C LEU A 80 -25.86 -13.83 -7.84
N VAL A 81 -25.59 -13.69 -9.13
CA VAL A 81 -26.26 -12.69 -9.99
C VAL A 81 -27.75 -13.01 -10.15
N GLN A 82 -28.09 -14.25 -10.50
CA GLN A 82 -29.48 -14.67 -10.70
C GLN A 82 -30.35 -14.48 -9.46
N LYS A 83 -29.78 -14.76 -8.29
CA LYS A 83 -30.46 -14.62 -6.99
C LYS A 83 -30.37 -13.21 -6.41
N ASN A 84 -29.68 -12.28 -7.09
CA ASN A 84 -29.45 -10.90 -6.63
C ASN A 84 -28.83 -10.83 -5.22
N LEU A 85 -27.84 -11.70 -4.93
CA LEU A 85 -27.19 -11.83 -3.65
C LEU A 85 -25.92 -10.95 -3.51
N ILE A 86 -25.40 -10.43 -4.64
CA ILE A 86 -24.21 -9.60 -4.67
C ILE A 86 -24.54 -8.25 -4.04
N THR A 87 -23.83 -7.91 -2.97
CA THR A 87 -23.96 -6.62 -2.28
C THR A 87 -23.02 -5.57 -2.84
N HIS A 88 -21.76 -5.97 -3.13
CA HIS A 88 -20.75 -5.06 -3.66
C HIS A 88 -19.83 -5.80 -4.65
N GLN A 89 -19.27 -5.03 -5.56
CA GLN A 89 -18.19 -5.49 -6.45
C GLN A 89 -17.17 -4.37 -6.55
N PHE A 90 -15.91 -4.69 -6.22
CA PHE A 90 -14.82 -3.73 -6.24
C PHE A 90 -13.68 -4.24 -7.12
N ALA A 91 -12.91 -3.33 -7.71
CA ALA A 91 -11.59 -3.68 -8.15
C ALA A 91 -10.76 -4.03 -6.91
N GLY A 92 -10.22 -5.22 -6.87
CA GLY A 92 -9.42 -5.75 -5.78
C GLY A 92 -7.92 -5.72 -6.10
N GLY A 93 -7.18 -6.56 -5.38
CA GLY A 93 -5.74 -6.62 -5.46
C GLY A 93 -5.05 -5.61 -4.53
N THR A 94 -4.17 -6.11 -3.67
CA THR A 94 -3.48 -5.30 -2.66
C THR A 94 -2.69 -4.17 -3.28
N ILE A 95 -1.91 -4.46 -4.33
CA ILE A 95 -1.12 -3.44 -5.01
C ILE A 95 -2.01 -2.53 -5.86
N GLY A 96 -3.03 -3.05 -6.54
CA GLY A 96 -4.01 -2.25 -7.27
C GLY A 96 -4.71 -1.21 -6.38
N ASN A 97 -5.08 -1.60 -5.15
CA ASN A 97 -5.63 -0.69 -4.16
C ASN A 97 -4.61 0.37 -3.73
N THR A 98 -3.39 -0.03 -3.45
CA THR A 98 -2.29 0.88 -3.07
C THR A 98 -1.99 1.89 -4.18
N MET A 99 -1.88 1.45 -5.45
CA MET A 99 -1.63 2.33 -6.61
C MET A 99 -2.77 3.33 -6.82
N HIS A 100 -4.01 2.86 -6.75
CA HIS A 100 -5.19 3.73 -6.84
C HIS A 100 -5.20 4.77 -5.72
N ASN A 101 -5.02 4.34 -4.47
CA ASN A 101 -5.03 5.22 -3.30
C ASN A 101 -3.89 6.25 -3.37
N TYR A 102 -2.69 5.83 -3.77
CA TYR A 102 -1.57 6.73 -4.02
C TYR A 102 -1.94 7.81 -5.07
N SER A 103 -2.46 7.41 -6.21
CA SER A 103 -2.80 8.34 -7.29
C SER A 103 -3.92 9.32 -6.91
N VAL A 104 -4.83 8.91 -6.02
CA VAL A 104 -5.88 9.78 -5.46
C VAL A 104 -5.32 10.76 -4.44
N LEU A 105 -4.36 10.33 -3.60
CA LEU A 105 -3.75 11.15 -2.55
C LEU A 105 -2.72 12.14 -3.11
N ALA A 106 -1.84 11.65 -3.98
CA ALA A 106 -0.70 12.42 -4.51
C ALA A 106 -1.07 13.31 -5.69
N ASP A 107 -2.17 13.02 -6.38
CA ASP A 107 -2.49 13.62 -7.67
C ASP A 107 -1.43 13.32 -8.76
N ASP A 108 -0.63 12.26 -8.54
CA ASP A 108 0.50 11.83 -9.35
C ASP A 108 0.23 10.50 -10.07
N ARG A 109 1.09 10.19 -11.04
CA ARG A 109 1.02 8.95 -11.80
C ARG A 109 1.53 7.77 -10.97
N SER A 110 0.79 6.64 -11.02
CA SER A 110 1.31 5.32 -10.69
C SER A 110 1.25 4.42 -11.92
N VAL A 111 2.09 3.40 -11.98
CA VAL A 111 2.10 2.41 -13.07
C VAL A 111 1.81 1.04 -12.50
N LEU A 112 0.78 0.38 -13.03
CA LEU A 112 0.41 -0.96 -12.60
C LEU A 112 0.83 -1.99 -13.66
N LEU A 113 1.64 -2.95 -13.24
CA LEU A 113 2.02 -4.13 -14.00
C LEU A 113 1.17 -5.31 -13.50
N GLY A 114 0.77 -6.16 -14.41
CA GLY A 114 -0.07 -7.30 -14.13
C GLY A 114 -0.67 -7.83 -15.44
N VAL A 115 -1.75 -8.55 -15.35
CA VAL A 115 -2.45 -9.04 -16.55
C VAL A 115 -3.86 -8.46 -16.65
N MET A 116 -4.39 -8.40 -17.85
CA MET A 116 -5.79 -8.06 -18.12
C MET A 116 -6.31 -8.93 -19.27
N CYS A 117 -7.58 -9.30 -19.22
CA CYS A 117 -8.19 -10.03 -20.34
C CYS A 117 -8.11 -9.20 -21.64
N SER A 118 -7.69 -9.83 -22.73
CA SER A 118 -7.54 -9.19 -24.04
C SER A 118 -8.89 -8.75 -24.63
N ASN A 119 -9.97 -9.42 -24.25
CA ASN A 119 -11.33 -9.07 -24.67
C ASN A 119 -12.14 -8.62 -23.44
N ILE A 120 -12.49 -7.33 -23.41
CA ILE A 120 -13.21 -6.71 -22.31
C ILE A 120 -14.60 -6.30 -22.77
N GLU A 121 -15.62 -6.95 -22.25
CA GLU A 121 -17.01 -6.63 -22.52
C GLU A 121 -17.53 -5.57 -21.53
N ILE A 122 -18.32 -4.63 -22.04
CA ILE A 122 -18.97 -3.60 -21.21
C ILE A 122 -19.88 -4.27 -20.16
N GLY A 123 -19.70 -3.89 -18.90
CA GLY A 123 -20.45 -4.44 -17.78
C GLY A 123 -19.85 -5.70 -17.16
N SER A 124 -18.81 -6.30 -17.78
CA SER A 124 -18.05 -7.39 -17.17
C SER A 124 -17.27 -6.92 -15.94
N TYR A 125 -16.84 -7.86 -15.09
CA TYR A 125 -16.01 -7.52 -13.93
C TYR A 125 -14.64 -6.96 -14.33
N ALA A 126 -14.06 -7.35 -15.44
CA ALA A 126 -12.83 -6.75 -15.97
C ALA A 126 -13.05 -5.28 -16.38
N TYR A 127 -14.17 -4.98 -17.03
CA TYR A 127 -14.56 -3.60 -17.33
C TYR A 127 -14.73 -2.77 -16.05
N ARG A 128 -15.37 -3.35 -15.03
CA ARG A 128 -15.54 -2.69 -13.72
C ARG A 128 -14.20 -2.43 -13.04
N TYR A 129 -13.24 -3.36 -13.12
CA TYR A 129 -11.90 -3.16 -12.61
C TYR A 129 -11.26 -1.89 -13.20
N LEU A 130 -11.31 -1.74 -14.52
CA LEU A 130 -10.77 -0.56 -15.20
C LEU A 130 -11.50 0.72 -14.78
N CYS A 131 -12.84 0.71 -14.75
CA CYS A 131 -13.65 1.88 -14.37
C CYS A 131 -13.49 2.28 -12.91
N ASN A 132 -13.13 1.36 -12.01
CA ASN A 132 -12.90 1.63 -10.59
C ASN A 132 -11.42 1.90 -10.26
N THR A 133 -10.58 2.04 -11.26
CA THR A 133 -9.18 2.41 -11.09
C THR A 133 -8.99 3.89 -11.43
N SER A 134 -8.18 4.61 -10.65
CA SER A 134 -7.89 6.02 -10.89
C SER A 134 -7.34 6.24 -12.30
N SER A 135 -7.81 7.28 -12.99
CA SER A 135 -7.30 7.64 -14.33
C SER A 135 -5.81 8.05 -14.34
N ARG A 136 -5.22 8.25 -13.16
CA ARG A 136 -3.78 8.50 -12.99
C ARG A 136 -2.96 7.23 -12.76
N THR A 137 -3.64 6.11 -12.52
CA THR A 137 -3.00 4.79 -12.54
C THR A 137 -2.87 4.36 -13.99
N ASP A 138 -1.65 4.33 -14.49
CA ASP A 138 -1.36 3.94 -15.86
C ASP A 138 -1.48 2.41 -16.00
N LEU A 139 -2.44 1.98 -16.79
CA LEU A 139 -2.75 0.57 -17.07
C LEU A 139 -2.24 0.10 -18.44
N ASN A 140 -1.49 0.94 -19.17
CA ASN A 140 -1.00 0.59 -20.51
C ASN A 140 0.02 -0.55 -20.51
N TYR A 141 0.60 -0.85 -19.36
CA TYR A 141 1.58 -1.92 -19.17
C TYR A 141 0.97 -3.24 -18.69
N LEU A 142 -0.37 -3.33 -18.60
CA LEU A 142 -1.02 -4.61 -18.33
C LEU A 142 -0.85 -5.55 -19.52
N GLN A 143 -0.34 -6.76 -19.26
CA GLN A 143 -0.20 -7.80 -20.27
C GLN A 143 -1.58 -8.38 -20.62
N GLY A 144 -1.92 -8.40 -21.91
CA GLY A 144 -3.14 -9.05 -22.39
C GLY A 144 -3.07 -10.57 -22.27
N VAL A 145 -4.11 -11.20 -21.72
CA VAL A 145 -4.27 -12.66 -21.63
C VAL A 145 -5.62 -13.11 -22.18
N ASN A 146 -5.66 -14.31 -22.75
CA ASN A 146 -6.89 -14.92 -23.26
C ASN A 146 -7.58 -15.71 -22.13
N GLY A 147 -8.33 -15.00 -21.29
CA GLY A 147 -9.04 -15.59 -20.16
C GLY A 147 -9.43 -14.54 -19.13
N ALA A 148 -10.06 -15.00 -18.07
CA ALA A 148 -10.53 -14.15 -16.99
C ALA A 148 -9.37 -13.66 -16.08
N ILE A 149 -9.49 -12.45 -15.52
CA ILE A 149 -8.71 -12.02 -14.37
C ILE A 149 -9.18 -12.74 -13.10
N GLY A 150 -8.45 -12.62 -12.01
CA GLY A 150 -8.81 -13.23 -10.73
C GLY A 150 -10.16 -12.74 -10.19
N ARG A 151 -10.79 -13.57 -9.38
CA ARG A 151 -12.03 -13.26 -8.64
C ARG A 151 -11.86 -13.72 -7.19
N CYS A 152 -12.20 -12.86 -6.26
CA CYS A 152 -12.30 -13.19 -4.85
C CYS A 152 -13.74 -12.99 -4.39
N PHE A 153 -14.42 -14.08 -4.06
CA PHE A 153 -15.76 -14.04 -3.51
C PHE A 153 -15.68 -13.98 -1.98
N THR A 154 -16.17 -12.89 -1.41
CA THR A 154 -16.35 -12.73 0.04
C THR A 154 -17.80 -13.04 0.35
N LEU A 155 -18.06 -14.24 0.82
CA LEU A 155 -19.41 -14.72 1.15
C LEU A 155 -19.66 -14.49 2.65
N ILE A 156 -20.77 -13.83 3.00
CA ILE A 156 -21.08 -13.37 4.35
C ILE A 156 -22.45 -13.91 4.76
N ASN A 157 -22.54 -14.56 5.93
CA ASN A 157 -23.82 -15.00 6.49
C ASN A 157 -24.51 -13.89 7.32
N GLU A 158 -25.68 -14.19 7.85
CA GLU A 158 -26.46 -13.25 8.69
C GLU A 158 -25.75 -12.90 9.99
N GLN A 159 -24.90 -13.79 10.51
CA GLN A 159 -24.09 -13.59 11.72
C GLN A 159 -22.85 -12.71 11.45
N GLY A 160 -22.55 -12.40 10.18
CA GLY A 160 -21.39 -11.61 9.76
C GLY A 160 -20.12 -12.45 9.62
N GLU A 161 -20.20 -13.78 9.71
CA GLU A 161 -19.08 -14.67 9.43
C GLU A 161 -18.77 -14.65 7.93
N ARG A 162 -17.49 -14.79 7.60
CA ARG A 162 -16.98 -14.68 6.21
C ARG A 162 -16.28 -15.95 5.79
N THR A 163 -16.40 -16.28 4.52
CA THR A 163 -15.53 -17.22 3.82
C THR A 163 -15.09 -16.63 2.49
N PHE A 164 -13.92 -17.04 2.04
CA PHE A 164 -13.32 -16.56 0.80
C PHE A 164 -13.18 -17.70 -0.19
N ALA A 165 -13.74 -17.53 -1.38
CA ALA A 165 -13.51 -18.42 -2.51
C ALA A 165 -12.72 -17.66 -3.57
N ILE A 166 -11.52 -18.13 -3.92
CA ILE A 166 -10.59 -17.44 -4.80
C ILE A 166 -10.45 -18.24 -6.09
N SER A 167 -10.82 -17.65 -7.22
CA SER A 167 -10.50 -18.16 -8.55
C SER A 167 -9.35 -17.34 -9.12
N PRO A 168 -8.17 -17.92 -9.29
CA PRO A 168 -7.00 -17.19 -9.79
C PRO A 168 -7.19 -16.70 -11.23
N GLY A 169 -7.96 -17.39 -12.05
CA GLY A 169 -8.03 -17.10 -13.47
C GLY A 169 -6.62 -17.04 -14.07
N HIS A 170 -6.34 -15.99 -14.80
CA HIS A 170 -5.04 -15.74 -15.43
C HIS A 170 -4.18 -14.71 -14.68
N MET A 171 -4.53 -14.33 -13.44
CA MET A 171 -3.84 -13.25 -12.72
C MET A 171 -2.34 -13.49 -12.50
N ASN A 172 -1.87 -14.76 -12.54
CA ASN A 172 -0.47 -15.15 -12.34
C ASN A 172 0.31 -15.32 -13.66
N GLN A 173 -0.26 -14.92 -14.81
CA GLN A 173 0.33 -15.14 -16.13
C GLN A 173 1.20 -13.97 -16.63
N LEU A 174 1.59 -13.06 -15.76
CA LEU A 174 2.55 -12.01 -16.09
C LEU A 174 3.94 -12.61 -16.36
N ARG A 175 4.53 -12.29 -17.52
CA ARG A 175 5.81 -12.84 -17.95
C ARG A 175 6.95 -11.85 -17.74
N ALA A 176 8.16 -12.36 -17.49
CA ALA A 176 9.35 -11.55 -17.25
C ALA A 176 9.67 -10.60 -18.43
N GLU A 177 9.43 -11.02 -19.67
CA GLU A 177 9.64 -10.23 -20.86
C GLU A 177 8.70 -9.02 -20.97
N SER A 178 7.60 -9.03 -20.23
CA SER A 178 6.62 -7.93 -20.18
C SER A 178 6.98 -6.86 -19.16
N ILE A 179 8.07 -7.01 -18.41
CA ILE A 179 8.50 -6.04 -17.40
C ILE A 179 9.32 -4.93 -18.05
N PRO A 180 8.83 -3.66 -18.07
CA PRO A 180 9.52 -2.55 -18.72
C PRO A 180 10.61 -1.98 -17.82
N GLU A 181 11.88 -2.22 -18.14
CA GLU A 181 13.02 -1.74 -17.36
C GLU A 181 13.02 -0.21 -17.21
N GLU A 182 12.74 0.51 -18.29
CA GLU A 182 12.75 1.98 -18.33
C GLU A 182 11.71 2.61 -17.38
N VAL A 183 10.58 1.94 -17.18
CA VAL A 183 9.52 2.41 -16.26
C VAL A 183 9.94 2.20 -14.81
N ILE A 184 10.62 1.10 -14.51
CA ILE A 184 11.15 0.82 -13.17
C ILE A 184 12.32 1.74 -12.85
N ALA A 185 13.24 1.96 -13.82
CA ALA A 185 14.42 2.78 -13.63
C ALA A 185 14.13 4.22 -13.18
N GLY A 186 13.00 4.79 -13.62
CA GLY A 186 12.60 6.14 -13.26
C GLY A 186 11.64 6.23 -12.04
N ALA A 187 11.26 5.09 -11.48
CA ALA A 187 10.29 5.05 -10.39
C ALA A 187 10.88 5.47 -9.04
N SER A 188 10.06 6.04 -8.17
CA SER A 188 10.41 6.33 -6.78
C SER A 188 10.40 5.10 -5.89
N ALA A 189 9.63 4.08 -6.27
CA ALA A 189 9.57 2.78 -5.59
C ALA A 189 8.99 1.71 -6.54
N LEU A 190 9.43 0.46 -6.34
CA LEU A 190 8.77 -0.74 -6.85
C LEU A 190 7.98 -1.39 -5.71
N VAL A 191 6.67 -1.58 -5.89
CA VAL A 191 5.74 -2.06 -4.85
C VAL A 191 5.24 -3.45 -5.19
N LEU A 192 5.39 -4.37 -4.24
CA LEU A 192 5.12 -5.80 -4.41
C LEU A 192 4.33 -6.34 -3.22
N THR A 193 3.68 -7.47 -3.41
CA THR A 193 3.08 -8.27 -2.33
C THR A 193 3.67 -9.67 -2.28
N SER A 194 3.62 -10.32 -1.12
CA SER A 194 4.11 -11.68 -0.93
C SER A 194 3.44 -12.71 -1.84
N TYR A 195 2.21 -12.44 -2.24
CA TYR A 195 1.45 -13.35 -3.13
C TYR A 195 2.11 -13.56 -4.49
N LEU A 196 2.91 -12.59 -4.99
CA LEU A 196 3.54 -12.66 -6.32
C LEU A 196 4.60 -13.73 -6.44
N VAL A 197 5.28 -14.07 -5.33
CA VAL A 197 6.33 -15.10 -5.29
C VAL A 197 5.84 -16.44 -4.79
N ARG A 198 4.57 -16.52 -4.35
CA ARG A 198 3.89 -17.74 -3.90
C ARG A 198 2.87 -18.20 -4.95
N CYS A 199 3.33 -18.52 -6.12
CA CYS A 199 2.50 -19.05 -7.20
C CYS A 199 2.64 -20.57 -7.31
N GLN A 200 1.75 -21.19 -8.09
CA GLN A 200 1.86 -22.62 -8.40
C GLN A 200 3.11 -22.87 -9.27
N PRO A 201 3.73 -24.05 -9.15
CA PRO A 201 4.86 -24.40 -10.00
C PRO A 201 4.53 -24.24 -11.50
N GLY A 202 5.38 -23.51 -12.21
CA GLY A 202 5.21 -23.23 -13.65
C GLY A 202 4.41 -21.98 -14.00
N GLU A 203 3.88 -21.25 -13.02
CA GLU A 203 3.32 -19.92 -13.26
C GLU A 203 4.45 -18.88 -13.43
N PRO A 204 4.36 -17.96 -14.41
CA PRO A 204 5.45 -17.04 -14.73
C PRO A 204 5.57 -15.82 -13.82
N MET A 205 4.57 -15.54 -12.96
CA MET A 205 4.55 -14.35 -12.08
C MET A 205 5.77 -14.24 -11.16
N PRO A 206 6.29 -15.33 -10.52
CA PRO A 206 7.49 -15.24 -9.70
C PRO A 206 8.71 -14.77 -10.49
N ASP A 207 8.91 -15.27 -11.71
CA ASP A 207 10.03 -14.88 -12.57
C ASP A 207 9.89 -13.41 -13.00
N ALA A 208 8.69 -12.97 -13.35
CA ALA A 208 8.41 -11.57 -13.65
C ALA A 208 8.70 -10.65 -12.44
N THR A 209 8.33 -11.10 -11.25
CA THR A 209 8.60 -10.36 -10.01
C THR A 209 10.10 -10.25 -9.74
N MET A 210 10.84 -11.34 -9.88
CA MET A 210 12.30 -11.35 -9.71
C MET A 210 13.01 -10.51 -10.77
N GLN A 211 12.51 -10.48 -12.02
CA GLN A 211 13.02 -9.61 -13.06
C GLN A 211 12.83 -8.12 -12.70
N ALA A 212 11.65 -7.75 -12.18
CA ALA A 212 11.38 -6.38 -11.73
C ALA A 212 12.30 -5.98 -10.56
N ILE A 213 12.50 -6.87 -9.57
CA ILE A 213 13.43 -6.67 -8.46
C ILE A 213 14.87 -6.46 -8.98
N SER A 214 15.29 -7.24 -9.97
CA SER A 214 16.61 -7.11 -10.59
C SER A 214 16.79 -5.71 -11.21
N PHE A 215 15.80 -5.22 -11.95
CA PHE A 215 15.81 -3.88 -12.51
C PHE A 215 15.80 -2.78 -11.43
N ALA A 216 14.98 -2.94 -10.38
CA ALA A 216 14.96 -2.01 -9.26
C ALA A 216 16.31 -1.92 -8.55
N LYS A 217 16.98 -3.05 -8.30
CA LYS A 217 18.33 -3.09 -7.74
C LYS A 217 19.36 -2.41 -8.65
N LYS A 218 19.35 -2.71 -9.95
CA LYS A 218 20.24 -2.12 -10.96
C LYS A 218 20.16 -0.60 -10.98
N HIS A 219 18.95 -0.04 -10.81
CA HIS A 219 18.69 1.39 -10.85
C HIS A 219 18.58 2.05 -9.47
N ASN A 220 18.92 1.31 -8.39
CA ASN A 220 18.85 1.78 -7.01
C ASN A 220 17.44 2.27 -6.56
N VAL A 221 16.39 1.73 -7.17
CA VAL A 221 15.00 1.98 -6.80
C VAL A 221 14.66 1.14 -5.56
N PRO A 222 14.07 1.72 -4.49
CA PRO A 222 13.67 0.95 -3.32
C PRO A 222 12.56 -0.03 -3.65
N VAL A 223 12.74 -1.28 -3.19
CA VAL A 223 11.71 -2.32 -3.26
C VAL A 223 10.87 -2.28 -1.99
N VAL A 224 9.57 -2.16 -2.15
CA VAL A 224 8.57 -2.14 -1.08
C VAL A 224 7.77 -3.43 -1.15
N LEU A 225 7.71 -4.17 -0.06
CA LEU A 225 6.92 -5.40 0.05
C LEU A 225 5.84 -5.24 1.11
N THR A 226 4.59 -5.59 0.77
CA THR A 226 3.53 -5.83 1.75
C THR A 226 3.27 -7.33 1.91
N LEU A 227 3.18 -7.79 3.15
CA LEU A 227 3.09 -9.24 3.44
C LEU A 227 1.71 -9.82 3.09
N GLY A 228 0.64 -9.03 3.23
CA GLY A 228 -0.72 -9.38 2.78
C GLY A 228 -1.45 -10.43 3.60
N THR A 229 -0.77 -11.44 4.17
CA THR A 229 -1.37 -12.42 5.07
C THR A 229 -0.36 -13.20 5.88
N LYS A 230 -0.69 -13.44 7.16
CA LYS A 230 0.12 -14.25 8.07
C LYS A 230 0.34 -15.70 7.59
N TYR A 231 -0.63 -16.28 6.88
CA TYR A 231 -0.55 -17.69 6.47
C TYR A 231 0.58 -17.93 5.48
N VAL A 232 0.79 -17.04 4.52
CA VAL A 232 1.90 -17.14 3.56
C VAL A 232 3.25 -17.06 4.26
N ILE A 233 3.35 -16.20 5.27
CA ILE A 233 4.60 -15.98 6.02
C ILE A 233 4.88 -17.14 6.96
N ALA A 234 3.86 -17.63 7.68
CA ALA A 234 3.98 -18.72 8.65
C ALA A 234 4.40 -20.08 8.03
N GLU A 235 4.20 -20.25 6.71
CA GLU A 235 4.65 -21.47 6.02
C GLU A 235 6.17 -21.63 6.02
N ASN A 236 6.92 -20.52 5.89
CA ASN A 236 8.38 -20.54 5.90
C ASN A 236 8.95 -19.16 6.30
N PRO A 237 8.90 -18.77 7.59
CA PRO A 237 9.38 -17.47 8.05
C PRO A 237 10.85 -17.20 7.72
N GLU A 238 11.71 -18.23 7.84
CA GLU A 238 13.16 -18.09 7.58
C GLU A 238 13.44 -17.75 6.11
N TRP A 239 12.68 -18.34 5.18
CA TRP A 239 12.79 -17.99 3.77
C TRP A 239 12.39 -16.53 3.52
N TRP A 240 11.33 -16.07 4.18
CA TRP A 240 10.88 -14.68 4.07
C TRP A 240 11.91 -13.71 4.65
N GLN A 241 12.52 -14.02 5.80
CA GLN A 241 13.60 -13.22 6.39
C GLN A 241 14.77 -13.08 5.42
N ALA A 242 15.20 -14.17 4.80
CA ALA A 242 16.27 -14.17 3.80
C ALA A 242 15.88 -13.35 2.55
N PHE A 243 14.64 -13.52 2.05
CA PHE A 243 14.12 -12.76 0.92
C PHE A 243 14.07 -11.26 1.20
N LEU A 244 13.58 -10.86 2.37
CA LEU A 244 13.55 -9.46 2.81
C LEU A 244 14.94 -8.87 2.84
N LYS A 245 15.88 -9.54 3.50
CA LYS A 245 17.26 -9.07 3.62
C LYS A 245 17.97 -8.90 2.28
N GLU A 246 17.66 -9.77 1.33
CA GLU A 246 18.29 -9.71 0.02
C GLU A 246 17.63 -8.71 -0.93
N HIS A 247 16.30 -8.56 -0.87
CA HIS A 247 15.56 -7.92 -1.96
C HIS A 247 14.75 -6.68 -1.55
N VAL A 248 14.45 -6.47 -0.27
CA VAL A 248 13.45 -5.49 0.16
C VAL A 248 14.09 -4.36 0.95
N SER A 249 13.70 -3.13 0.63
CA SER A 249 14.11 -1.93 1.39
C SER A 249 13.06 -1.49 2.40
N ILE A 250 11.78 -1.70 2.09
CA ILE A 250 10.66 -1.21 2.90
C ILE A 250 9.64 -2.33 3.06
N LEU A 251 9.28 -2.61 4.30
CA LEU A 251 8.29 -3.64 4.67
C LEU A 251 7.01 -2.99 5.20
N ALA A 252 5.87 -3.39 4.65
CA ALA A 252 4.56 -3.11 5.21
C ALA A 252 3.92 -4.42 5.71
N MET A 253 3.44 -4.41 6.94
CA MET A 253 2.83 -5.56 7.60
C MET A 253 1.77 -5.14 8.61
N ASN A 254 0.91 -6.07 9.02
CA ASN A 254 0.10 -5.92 10.21
C ASN A 254 0.71 -6.68 11.40
N GLU A 255 0.10 -6.56 12.59
CA GLU A 255 0.60 -7.21 13.81
C GLU A 255 0.67 -8.74 13.71
N GLU A 256 -0.31 -9.37 13.03
CA GLU A 256 -0.33 -10.83 12.88
C GLU A 256 0.75 -11.33 11.89
N GLU A 257 0.97 -10.57 10.82
CA GLU A 257 2.02 -10.84 9.84
C GLU A 257 3.40 -10.61 10.45
N GLY A 258 3.55 -9.55 11.25
CA GLY A 258 4.76 -9.27 12.02
C GLY A 258 5.09 -10.40 12.99
N GLN A 259 4.11 -10.89 13.74
CA GLN A 259 4.28 -12.03 14.63
C GLN A 259 4.67 -13.31 13.88
N ALA A 260 4.04 -13.58 12.73
CA ALA A 260 4.38 -14.74 11.91
C ALA A 260 5.81 -14.70 11.36
N LEU A 261 6.30 -13.50 11.04
CA LEU A 261 7.62 -13.26 10.46
C LEU A 261 8.74 -13.30 11.51
N THR A 262 8.50 -12.70 12.67
CA THR A 262 9.54 -12.43 13.69
C THR A 262 9.42 -13.29 14.93
N GLY A 263 8.24 -13.84 15.21
CA GLY A 263 7.89 -14.51 16.48
C GLY A 263 7.48 -13.54 17.58
N GLU A 264 7.63 -12.21 17.39
CA GLU A 264 7.30 -11.19 18.38
C GLU A 264 5.81 -10.85 18.33
N SER A 265 5.14 -10.93 19.47
CA SER A 265 3.71 -10.58 19.59
C SER A 265 3.46 -9.08 19.76
N ASP A 266 4.47 -8.31 20.19
CA ASP A 266 4.42 -6.86 20.29
C ASP A 266 4.76 -6.24 18.92
N PRO A 267 3.86 -5.43 18.31
CA PRO A 267 4.09 -4.85 16.99
C PRO A 267 5.34 -3.96 16.90
N LEU A 268 5.74 -3.33 18.01
CA LEU A 268 6.94 -2.52 18.07
C LEU A 268 8.19 -3.38 18.05
N LEU A 269 8.22 -4.46 18.83
CA LEU A 269 9.34 -5.41 18.84
C LEU A 269 9.42 -6.15 17.49
N ALA A 270 8.29 -6.51 16.89
CA ALA A 270 8.26 -7.07 15.54
C ALA A 270 8.86 -6.11 14.51
N ALA A 271 8.53 -4.82 14.60
CA ALA A 271 9.10 -3.79 13.72
C ALA A 271 10.61 -3.59 13.96
N ASP A 272 11.07 -3.62 15.21
CA ASP A 272 12.49 -3.53 15.56
C ASP A 272 13.28 -4.72 15.01
N THR A 273 12.77 -5.95 15.20
CA THR A 273 13.39 -7.17 14.68
C THR A 273 13.45 -7.14 13.14
N ALA A 274 12.40 -6.67 12.48
CA ALA A 274 12.37 -6.58 11.01
C ALA A 274 13.42 -5.60 10.44
N LEU A 275 13.91 -4.63 11.21
CA LEU A 275 15.02 -3.75 10.80
C LEU A 275 16.36 -4.49 10.63
N ASP A 276 16.46 -5.75 11.05
CA ASP A 276 17.63 -6.58 10.74
C ASP A 276 17.68 -7.00 9.24
N TRP A 277 16.55 -6.83 8.54
CA TRP A 277 16.39 -7.24 7.14
C TRP A 277 16.04 -6.10 6.19
N VAL A 278 15.40 -5.03 6.68
CA VAL A 278 14.93 -3.92 5.83
C VAL A 278 15.30 -2.56 6.42
N ASP A 279 15.19 -1.50 5.61
CA ASP A 279 15.56 -0.13 6.01
C ASP A 279 14.41 0.62 6.72
N LEU A 280 13.16 0.26 6.43
CA LEU A 280 11.96 0.95 6.94
C LEU A 280 10.82 -0.05 7.08
N VAL A 281 10.10 0.02 8.19
CA VAL A 281 8.93 -0.82 8.49
C VAL A 281 7.72 0.06 8.76
N LEU A 282 6.58 -0.29 8.15
CA LEU A 282 5.24 0.21 8.45
C LEU A 282 4.43 -0.95 9.01
N CYS A 283 4.03 -0.88 10.29
CA CYS A 283 3.23 -1.91 10.94
C CYS A 283 1.89 -1.34 11.39
N THR A 284 0.79 -1.86 10.84
CA THR A 284 -0.57 -1.52 11.28
C THR A 284 -1.01 -2.49 12.37
N ALA A 285 -1.57 -1.96 13.47
CA ALA A 285 -1.95 -2.75 14.65
C ALA A 285 -3.40 -2.45 15.09
N GLY A 286 -4.33 -2.43 14.14
CA GLY A 286 -5.76 -2.30 14.37
C GLY A 286 -6.12 -1.21 15.40
N PRO A 287 -6.78 -1.57 16.51
CA PRO A 287 -7.21 -0.61 17.53
C PRO A 287 -6.05 -0.02 18.36
N VAL A 288 -4.85 -0.57 18.26
CA VAL A 288 -3.64 -0.05 18.92
C VAL A 288 -3.03 1.11 18.12
N GLY A 289 -3.25 1.14 16.81
CA GLY A 289 -2.80 2.20 15.94
C GLY A 289 -1.78 1.76 14.90
N LEU A 290 -0.74 2.57 14.71
CA LEU A 290 0.26 2.36 13.66
C LEU A 290 1.66 2.62 14.22
N TYR A 291 2.57 1.73 13.88
CA TYR A 291 3.99 1.81 14.20
C TYR A 291 4.82 2.01 12.94
N MET A 292 5.87 2.79 13.06
CA MET A 292 6.94 2.85 12.07
C MET A 292 8.30 2.70 12.75
N ALA A 293 9.18 1.96 12.10
CA ALA A 293 10.57 1.80 12.52
C ALA A 293 11.50 2.02 11.31
N GLY A 294 12.67 2.61 11.51
CA GLY A 294 13.63 2.88 10.44
C GLY A 294 14.98 3.29 10.96
N PHE A 295 15.85 3.73 10.06
CA PHE A 295 17.17 4.25 10.41
C PHE A 295 17.28 5.74 10.10
N THR A 296 18.10 6.43 10.86
CA THR A 296 18.57 7.78 10.56
C THR A 296 20.07 7.88 10.84
N GLU A 297 20.74 8.87 10.28
CA GLU A 297 22.10 9.20 10.67
C GLU A 297 22.12 9.80 12.07
N GLU A 298 23.02 9.36 12.95
CA GLU A 298 23.08 9.83 14.34
C GLU A 298 23.24 11.35 14.44
N SER A 299 24.04 11.95 13.58
CA SER A 299 24.23 13.41 13.52
C SER A 299 23.01 14.19 13.06
N ALA A 300 22.04 13.52 12.43
CA ALA A 300 20.81 14.11 11.92
C ALA A 300 19.57 13.82 12.79
N LYS A 301 19.75 13.10 13.90
CA LYS A 301 18.65 12.77 14.81
C LYS A 301 17.99 14.01 15.38
N ARG A 302 16.68 13.93 15.56
CA ARG A 302 15.87 14.97 16.21
C ARG A 302 15.19 14.39 17.43
N ILE A 303 15.59 14.88 18.59
CA ILE A 303 15.08 14.42 19.88
C ILE A 303 13.72 15.08 20.12
N THR A 304 12.74 14.31 20.58
CA THR A 304 11.46 14.86 21.03
C THR A 304 11.67 15.71 22.29
N GLN A 305 11.06 16.90 22.31
CA GLN A 305 11.16 17.83 23.44
C GLN A 305 9.96 17.73 24.39
N HIS A 306 8.93 17.00 24.00
CA HIS A 306 7.72 16.87 24.80
C HIS A 306 7.65 15.49 25.47
N PRO A 307 7.14 15.41 26.70
CA PRO A 307 6.85 14.13 27.33
C PRO A 307 5.92 13.33 26.43
N LEU A 308 6.24 12.05 26.24
CA LEU A 308 5.38 11.15 25.46
C LEU A 308 4.08 10.93 26.19
N LEU A 309 3.00 10.74 25.41
CA LEU A 309 1.69 10.43 25.95
C LEU A 309 1.73 9.09 26.72
N PRO A 310 0.94 8.95 27.80
CA PRO A 310 0.84 7.68 28.50
C PRO A 310 0.51 6.53 27.55
N GLY A 311 1.22 5.43 27.68
CA GLY A 311 1.09 4.26 26.82
C GLY A 311 2.09 4.20 25.66
N ALA A 312 2.78 5.29 25.31
CA ALA A 312 3.91 5.22 24.41
C ALA A 312 5.14 4.65 25.14
N ILE A 313 5.92 3.81 24.47
CA ILE A 313 7.23 3.37 25.00
C ILE A 313 8.19 4.51 24.77
N ALA A 314 8.54 5.24 25.86
CA ALA A 314 9.26 6.52 25.81
C ALA A 314 10.60 6.41 25.06
N GLU A 315 11.32 5.31 25.27
CA GLU A 315 12.61 5.03 24.65
C GLU A 315 12.49 4.97 23.12
N PHE A 316 11.38 4.44 22.61
CA PHE A 316 11.20 4.21 21.18
C PHE A 316 10.72 5.44 20.42
N ASN A 317 10.00 6.36 21.04
CA ASN A 317 9.56 7.60 20.39
C ASN A 317 10.56 8.76 20.56
N GLN A 318 11.72 8.51 21.13
CA GLN A 318 12.70 9.55 21.45
C GLN A 318 13.16 10.34 20.21
N TYR A 319 13.21 9.71 19.06
CA TYR A 319 13.69 10.28 17.79
C TYR A 319 12.63 10.31 16.68
N GLU A 320 11.36 10.25 17.02
CA GLU A 320 10.25 10.16 16.07
C GLU A 320 10.16 11.32 15.08
N PHE A 321 10.75 12.48 15.42
CA PHE A 321 10.82 13.64 14.53
C PHE A 321 12.00 13.59 13.54
N SER A 322 12.78 12.52 13.55
CA SER A 322 13.82 12.25 12.56
C SER A 322 13.21 11.72 11.27
N ARG A 323 13.91 11.93 10.16
CA ARG A 323 13.57 11.38 8.85
C ARG A 323 14.27 10.04 8.66
N ALA A 324 13.65 9.14 7.91
CA ALA A 324 14.25 7.84 7.62
C ALA A 324 15.28 7.92 6.50
N MET A 325 16.33 7.10 6.62
CA MET A 325 17.37 6.84 5.64
C MET A 325 17.49 5.32 5.40
N ARG A 326 18.11 4.92 4.29
CA ARG A 326 18.54 3.52 4.16
C ARG A 326 19.73 3.28 5.10
N HIS A 327 19.79 2.12 5.71
CA HIS A 327 20.91 1.73 6.58
C HIS A 327 22.28 1.94 5.90
N LYS A 328 22.40 1.53 4.63
CA LYS A 328 23.60 1.67 3.82
C LYS A 328 24.05 3.11 3.54
N ASP A 329 23.15 4.07 3.66
CA ASP A 329 23.41 5.51 3.40
C ASP A 329 23.77 6.27 4.71
N CYS A 330 23.81 5.57 5.87
CA CYS A 330 24.24 6.10 7.15
C CYS A 330 25.69 5.71 7.43
N GLU A 331 26.47 6.64 7.98
CA GLU A 331 27.80 6.35 8.53
C GLU A 331 27.66 5.76 9.95
N ASN A 332 26.76 6.36 10.75
CA ASN A 332 26.42 5.93 12.10
C ASN A 332 24.90 5.72 12.20
N PRO A 333 24.39 4.54 11.77
CA PRO A 333 22.97 4.30 11.75
C PRO A 333 22.38 4.21 13.15
N LEU A 334 21.34 5.00 13.40
CA LEU A 334 20.54 4.99 14.61
C LEU A 334 19.14 4.50 14.28
N ARG A 335 18.62 3.51 15.02
CA ARG A 335 17.22 3.07 14.90
C ARG A 335 16.30 4.16 15.47
N ILE A 336 15.23 4.43 14.74
CA ILE A 336 14.21 5.41 15.12
C ILE A 336 12.83 4.77 15.02
N PHE A 337 11.95 5.13 15.94
CA PHE A 337 10.62 4.55 16.06
C PHE A 337 9.57 5.65 16.23
N SER A 338 8.36 5.37 15.77
CA SER A 338 7.19 6.21 16.04
C SER A 338 5.96 5.32 16.18
N HIS A 339 5.13 5.63 17.16
CA HIS A 339 3.81 5.05 17.33
C HIS A 339 2.76 6.15 17.37
N ILE A 340 1.61 5.87 16.81
CA ILE A 340 0.45 6.76 16.89
C ILE A 340 -0.82 5.94 17.15
N ALA A 341 -1.59 6.39 18.13
CA ALA A 341 -2.92 5.84 18.39
C ALA A 341 -3.86 6.08 17.19
N PRO A 342 -4.95 5.30 17.05
CA PRO A 342 -5.88 5.45 15.94
C PRO A 342 -6.40 6.89 15.82
N TYR A 343 -6.46 7.40 14.59
CA TYR A 343 -6.97 8.74 14.33
C TYR A 343 -8.39 8.90 14.89
N MET A 344 -8.61 9.94 15.71
CA MET A 344 -9.87 10.20 16.41
C MET A 344 -10.39 9.03 17.24
N GLY A 345 -9.53 8.13 17.72
CA GLY A 345 -9.93 6.92 18.45
C GLY A 345 -10.48 5.79 17.57
N GLY A 346 -10.38 5.93 16.26
CA GLY A 346 -10.99 5.04 15.26
C GLY A 346 -12.36 5.53 14.78
N PRO A 347 -12.89 4.97 13.68
CA PRO A 347 -14.22 5.32 13.20
C PRO A 347 -15.32 4.79 14.13
N GLU A 348 -16.40 5.54 14.28
CA GLU A 348 -17.58 5.10 15.04
C GLU A 348 -18.16 3.77 14.51
N LYS A 349 -18.10 3.59 13.21
CA LYS A 349 -18.50 2.36 12.53
C LYS A 349 -17.50 2.01 11.45
N ILE A 350 -16.90 0.84 11.57
CA ILE A 350 -16.05 0.27 10.53
C ILE A 350 -16.94 -0.28 9.42
N MET A 351 -16.81 0.26 8.22
CA MET A 351 -17.59 -0.18 7.06
C MET A 351 -16.90 -1.36 6.36
N ASN A 352 -15.57 -1.32 6.25
CA ASN A 352 -14.76 -2.39 5.68
C ASN A 352 -13.33 -2.29 6.25
N THR A 353 -12.73 -3.41 6.59
CA THR A 353 -11.32 -3.47 7.04
C THR A 353 -10.35 -3.67 5.88
N ASN A 354 -10.84 -4.16 4.73
CA ASN A 354 -10.00 -4.41 3.57
C ASN A 354 -9.45 -3.08 3.02
N GLY A 355 -8.16 -3.07 2.70
CA GLY A 355 -7.50 -1.92 2.09
C GLY A 355 -7.03 -0.84 3.07
N ALA A 356 -7.28 -0.95 4.38
CA ALA A 356 -6.79 0.03 5.36
C ALA A 356 -5.25 0.07 5.40
N GLY A 357 -4.60 -1.10 5.34
CA GLY A 357 -3.15 -1.24 5.19
C GLY A 357 -2.65 -0.70 3.85
N ASP A 358 -3.38 -0.99 2.75
CA ASP A 358 -3.06 -0.48 1.41
C ASP A 358 -3.11 1.06 1.38
N GLY A 359 -4.07 1.66 2.09
CA GLY A 359 -4.17 3.11 2.27
C GLY A 359 -3.00 3.69 3.06
N ALA A 360 -2.60 3.04 4.17
CA ALA A 360 -1.44 3.46 4.94
C ALA A 360 -0.15 3.40 4.11
N LEU A 361 0.03 2.33 3.35
CA LEU A 361 1.17 2.18 2.45
C LEU A 361 1.16 3.24 1.34
N ALA A 362 0.01 3.54 0.76
CA ALA A 362 -0.13 4.61 -0.24
C ALA A 362 0.33 5.98 0.30
N ALA A 363 0.04 6.29 1.57
CA ALA A 363 0.49 7.52 2.22
C ALA A 363 2.02 7.54 2.40
N LEU A 364 2.64 6.43 2.80
CA LEU A 364 4.10 6.32 2.89
C LEU A 364 4.75 6.49 1.51
N LEU A 365 4.21 5.85 0.47
CA LEU A 365 4.71 5.96 -0.90
C LEU A 365 4.61 7.40 -1.43
N HIS A 366 3.55 8.12 -1.07
CA HIS A 366 3.43 9.54 -1.41
C HIS A 366 4.54 10.38 -0.76
N ASP A 367 4.88 10.12 0.50
CA ASP A 367 5.99 10.82 1.18
C ASP A 367 7.35 10.53 0.53
N ILE A 368 7.61 9.27 0.16
CA ILE A 368 8.84 8.86 -0.54
C ILE A 368 8.94 9.53 -1.90
N THR A 369 7.84 9.55 -2.65
CA THR A 369 7.79 10.18 -3.98
C THR A 369 7.99 11.69 -3.87
N ALA A 370 7.36 12.34 -2.88
CA ALA A 370 7.55 13.76 -2.59
C ALA A 370 9.02 14.08 -2.28
N ASN A 371 9.73 13.19 -1.57
CA ASN A 371 11.16 13.37 -1.30
C ASN A 371 11.98 13.33 -2.60
N ASN A 372 11.73 12.37 -3.48
CA ASN A 372 12.44 12.23 -4.74
C ASN A 372 12.14 13.41 -5.68
N TYR A 373 10.87 13.80 -5.78
CA TYR A 373 10.44 14.96 -6.56
C TYR A 373 11.14 16.25 -6.08
N HIS A 374 11.14 16.51 -4.77
CA HIS A 374 11.79 17.69 -4.21
C HIS A 374 13.31 17.67 -4.43
N ARG A 375 13.94 16.50 -4.29
CA ARG A 375 15.38 16.36 -4.56
C ARG A 375 15.72 16.67 -6.01
N SER A 376 14.91 16.22 -6.95
CA SER A 376 15.13 16.46 -8.39
C SER A 376 14.91 17.93 -8.78
N ASN A 377 13.93 18.59 -8.18
CA ASN A 377 13.56 19.96 -8.54
C ASN A 377 14.29 21.04 -7.71
N VAL A 378 14.70 20.73 -6.48
CA VAL A 378 15.39 21.65 -5.57
C VAL A 378 16.62 20.95 -4.94
N PRO A 379 17.60 20.50 -5.74
CA PRO A 379 18.71 19.66 -5.26
C PRO A 379 19.58 20.35 -4.20
N ASN A 380 19.69 21.68 -4.26
CA ASN A 380 20.51 22.48 -3.34
C ASN A 380 19.79 22.87 -2.04
N SER A 381 18.57 22.36 -1.82
CA SER A 381 17.85 22.59 -0.56
C SER A 381 18.61 21.97 0.62
N SER A 382 18.65 22.68 1.75
CA SER A 382 19.18 22.14 3.02
C SER A 382 18.45 20.87 3.49
N LYS A 383 17.27 20.58 2.93
CA LYS A 383 16.56 19.32 3.16
C LYS A 383 17.26 18.10 2.56
N HIS A 384 18.21 18.27 1.64
CA HIS A 384 18.90 17.18 0.93
C HIS A 384 20.39 17.03 1.31
N GLN A 385 20.79 17.56 2.45
CA GLN A 385 22.15 17.39 2.96
C GLN A 385 22.51 15.93 3.29
N PHE A 386 21.49 15.07 3.46
CA PHE A 386 21.60 13.61 3.59
C PHE A 386 20.78 12.89 2.53
N THR A 387 21.05 11.61 2.33
CA THR A 387 20.29 10.74 1.39
C THR A 387 19.04 10.19 2.08
N TRP A 388 18.06 11.07 2.31
CA TRP A 388 16.80 10.69 2.95
C TRP A 388 15.96 9.76 2.08
N LEU A 389 15.32 8.79 2.70
CA LEU A 389 14.29 7.93 2.12
C LEU A 389 12.91 8.62 2.18
N THR A 390 12.60 9.29 3.30
CA THR A 390 11.33 9.99 3.51
C THR A 390 11.48 11.51 3.40
N TYR A 391 10.43 12.19 2.95
CA TYR A 391 10.37 13.66 2.93
C TYR A 391 10.10 14.22 4.32
N SER A 392 9.19 13.58 5.05
CA SER A 392 8.75 13.97 6.37
C SER A 392 9.43 13.14 7.46
N SER A 393 9.27 13.57 8.71
CA SER A 393 9.66 12.77 9.87
C SER A 393 8.79 11.53 10.02
N LEU A 394 9.29 10.52 10.73
CA LEU A 394 8.56 9.28 10.99
C LEU A 394 7.17 9.56 11.59
N ALA A 395 7.11 10.43 12.62
CA ALA A 395 5.86 10.81 13.27
C ALA A 395 4.85 11.47 12.31
N GLN A 396 5.32 12.28 11.35
CA GLN A 396 4.42 12.89 10.37
C GLN A 396 3.90 11.86 9.35
N VAL A 397 4.75 10.94 8.89
CA VAL A 397 4.32 9.86 8.02
C VAL A 397 3.31 8.96 8.72
N CYS A 398 3.56 8.59 10.00
CA CYS A 398 2.61 7.85 10.82
C CYS A 398 1.23 8.54 10.88
N LYS A 399 1.20 9.85 11.16
CA LYS A 399 -0.03 10.63 11.24
C LYS A 399 -0.77 10.63 9.91
N TYR A 400 -0.04 10.76 8.81
CA TYR A 400 -0.61 10.75 7.48
C TYR A 400 -1.19 9.38 7.14
N ALA A 401 -0.41 8.32 7.28
CA ALA A 401 -0.83 6.94 7.03
C ALA A 401 -2.05 6.53 7.86
N ASN A 402 -2.05 6.85 9.16
CA ASN A 402 -3.16 6.58 10.07
C ASN A 402 -4.46 7.29 9.64
N ARG A 403 -4.36 8.54 9.19
CA ARG A 403 -5.50 9.29 8.69
C ARG A 403 -6.05 8.73 7.38
N VAL A 404 -5.18 8.21 6.50
CA VAL A 404 -5.62 7.54 5.26
C VAL A 404 -6.32 6.23 5.59
N SER A 405 -5.76 5.40 6.47
CA SER A 405 -6.41 4.18 6.95
C SER A 405 -7.80 4.46 7.53
N TYR A 406 -7.94 5.50 8.35
CA TYR A 406 -9.23 5.93 8.90
C TYR A 406 -10.26 6.22 7.79
N GLN A 407 -9.86 6.90 6.71
CA GLN A 407 -10.76 7.18 5.59
C GLN A 407 -11.19 5.90 4.85
N VAL A 408 -10.28 4.95 4.68
CA VAL A 408 -10.60 3.65 4.07
C VAL A 408 -11.58 2.87 4.96
N LEU A 409 -11.36 2.83 6.27
CA LEU A 409 -12.25 2.15 7.23
C LEU A 409 -13.68 2.72 7.24
N ASN A 410 -13.87 3.99 6.88
CA ASN A 410 -15.17 4.68 6.83
C ASN A 410 -15.96 4.46 5.52
N GLN A 411 -15.48 3.65 4.60
CA GLN A 411 -16.12 3.40 3.31
C GLN A 411 -16.18 1.90 2.99
N HIS A 412 -17.08 1.50 2.10
CA HIS A 412 -17.18 0.09 1.68
C HIS A 412 -16.04 -0.33 0.75
N SER A 413 -15.60 0.58 -0.12
CA SER A 413 -14.53 0.29 -1.07
C SER A 413 -13.15 0.37 -0.39
N PRO A 414 -12.21 -0.55 -0.70
CA PRO A 414 -10.80 -0.42 -0.29
C PRO A 414 -10.09 0.73 -1.01
N ARG A 415 -10.69 1.25 -2.07
CA ARG A 415 -10.16 2.33 -2.92
C ARG A 415 -10.80 3.66 -2.57
N LEU A 416 -9.98 4.66 -2.27
CA LEU A 416 -10.44 6.01 -1.95
C LEU A 416 -11.19 6.64 -3.12
N THR A 417 -12.36 7.20 -2.85
CA THR A 417 -13.14 7.94 -3.87
C THR A 417 -12.66 9.37 -4.06
N ARG A 418 -11.92 9.90 -3.09
CA ARG A 418 -11.38 11.27 -3.07
C ARG A 418 -10.20 11.35 -2.12
N GLY A 419 -9.38 12.41 -2.27
CA GLY A 419 -8.32 12.73 -1.32
C GLY A 419 -8.85 13.01 0.09
N LEU A 420 -7.95 13.17 1.05
CA LEU A 420 -8.32 13.43 2.44
C LEU A 420 -9.17 14.69 2.56
N PRO A 421 -10.22 14.70 3.40
CA PRO A 421 -10.99 15.90 3.70
C PRO A 421 -10.10 16.91 4.44
N GLU A 422 -10.38 18.21 4.23
CA GLU A 422 -9.78 19.26 5.06
C GLU A 422 -10.21 19.03 6.53
N ARG A 423 -9.27 19.22 7.45
CA ARG A 423 -9.59 19.19 8.88
C ARG A 423 -10.21 20.53 9.28
N GLU A 424 -11.35 20.49 9.91
CA GLU A 424 -11.99 21.71 10.48
C GLU A 424 -11.12 22.30 11.59
N ASP A 425 -10.46 21.47 12.38
CA ASP A 425 -9.55 21.85 13.45
C ASP A 425 -8.21 22.43 12.96
N SER A 426 -7.86 22.27 11.69
CA SER A 426 -6.68 22.91 11.11
C SER A 426 -6.89 24.39 10.75
N LEU A 427 -8.11 24.91 10.93
CA LEU A 427 -8.43 26.32 10.68
C LEU A 427 -8.10 27.21 11.87
N GLU A 428 -7.89 26.68 13.06
CA GLU A 428 -7.77 27.48 14.28
C GLU A 428 -6.34 27.81 14.69
N GLU A 429 -5.33 27.04 14.27
CA GLU A 429 -3.93 27.39 14.55
C GLU A 429 -3.04 26.97 13.39
N SER A 430 -2.38 27.90 12.76
CA SER A 430 -1.30 27.57 11.85
C SER A 430 -0.20 26.87 12.67
N TYR A 431 0.09 25.63 12.32
CA TYR A 431 1.17 24.82 12.91
C TYR A 431 2.55 25.51 12.83
N TRP A 432 2.60 26.70 12.24
CA TRP A 432 3.79 27.51 11.96
C TRP A 432 3.95 28.69 12.92
N ASP A 433 2.98 28.93 13.78
CA ASP A 433 2.98 30.06 14.74
C ASP A 433 3.33 29.61 16.17
N ARG A 434 3.94 28.45 16.35
CA ARG A 434 4.48 27.99 17.62
C ARG A 434 5.98 27.72 17.54
#